data_5987045085dbe291c3c4deb26422db4a
#
_entry.id   5987045085dbe291c3c4deb26422db4a
#
_cell.length_a   1.000
_cell.length_b   1.000
_cell.length_c   1.000
_cell.angle_alpha   90.00
_cell.angle_beta   90.00
_cell.angle_gamma   90.00
#
_symmetry.space_group_name_H-M   'P 1'
#
loop_
_entity.id
_entity.type
_entity.pdbx_description
1 polymer ?
#
loop_
_entity_poly.entity_id
_entity_poly.type
_entity_poly.pdbx_seq_one_letter_code
_entity_poly.pdbx_strand_id
1 'polypeptide(L)'
;QEERPLGIGVGLGLIIVLYTLVAIVTTGMVSYKDLAKQSDPSLAVAFKMVGADWAAKIISLGIVIGMATVVMVLLLGLTRVVFAMSRDGLLPRGLSHTGKHGTPVRLQIIVGVVMALIAACCNVGILSDMVNIGTLSAFTLVAISIPIMRKKRPDLERSFKIPGNPWVPILIALANLWLMVNLSVLTWIRFVVWLIVGFAIYFGYGYRLSLIHI
;
A
#
# COMPACT_ATOMS: atom_id res chain seq x y z
N GLN A 1 14.30 -4.02 -20.71
CA GLN A 1 13.48 -4.66 -19.65
C GLN A 1 14.32 -5.09 -18.45
N GLU A 2 15.62 -5.28 -18.59
CA GLU A 2 16.52 -5.69 -17.49
C GLU A 2 16.80 -4.60 -16.46
N GLU A 3 16.68 -3.33 -16.82
CA GLU A 3 16.97 -2.21 -15.93
C GLU A 3 15.88 -1.97 -14.85
N ARG A 4 14.66 -2.44 -15.07
CA ARG A 4 13.55 -2.21 -14.12
C ARG A 4 13.74 -2.85 -12.76
N PRO A 5 14.17 -4.14 -12.65
CA PRO A 5 14.40 -4.76 -11.35
C PRO A 5 15.56 -4.11 -10.60
N LEU A 6 16.60 -3.67 -11.31
CA LEU A 6 17.74 -2.96 -10.73
C LEU A 6 17.32 -1.60 -10.17
N GLY A 7 16.53 -0.84 -10.92
CA GLY A 7 16.02 0.46 -10.48
C GLY A 7 15.14 0.35 -9.23
N ILE A 8 14.28 -0.67 -9.16
CA ILE A 8 13.46 -0.94 -7.96
C ILE A 8 14.35 -1.33 -6.77
N GLY A 9 15.35 -2.21 -6.99
CA GLY A 9 16.27 -2.64 -5.93
C GLY A 9 17.11 -1.50 -5.37
N VAL A 10 17.68 -0.68 -6.22
CA VAL A 10 18.47 0.50 -5.82
C VAL A 10 17.58 1.52 -5.09
N GLY A 11 16.37 1.78 -5.61
CA GLY A 11 15.42 2.67 -4.96
C GLY A 11 15.03 2.19 -3.57
N LEU A 12 14.72 0.90 -3.40
CA LEU A 12 14.44 0.29 -2.11
C LEU A 12 15.63 0.39 -1.16
N GLY A 13 16.85 0.10 -1.63
CA GLY A 13 18.07 0.21 -0.83
C GLY A 13 18.27 1.63 -0.32
N LEU A 14 18.13 2.63 -1.19
CA LEU A 14 18.21 4.04 -0.82
C LEU A 14 17.18 4.42 0.24
N ILE A 15 15.94 4.00 0.06
CA ILE A 15 14.83 4.26 1.00
C ILE A 15 15.15 3.64 2.36
N ILE A 16 15.60 2.38 2.42
CA ILE A 16 15.95 1.70 3.68
C ILE A 16 17.05 2.48 4.41
N VAL A 17 18.10 2.88 3.71
CA VAL A 17 19.20 3.67 4.31
C VAL A 17 18.69 5.00 4.86
N LEU A 18 17.89 5.74 4.09
CA LEU A 18 17.33 7.02 4.51
C LEU A 18 16.42 6.87 5.75
N TYR A 19 15.51 5.90 5.73
CA TYR A 19 14.63 5.67 6.90
C TYR A 19 15.41 5.24 8.13
N THR A 20 16.44 4.40 7.98
CA THR A 20 17.29 3.99 9.09
C THR A 20 18.05 5.17 9.69
N LEU A 21 18.62 6.03 8.85
CA LEU A 21 19.31 7.25 9.30
C LEU A 21 18.35 8.20 10.03
N VAL A 22 17.16 8.44 9.47
CA VAL A 22 16.15 9.30 10.11
C VAL A 22 15.71 8.70 11.45
N ALA A 23 15.49 7.38 11.53
CA ALA A 23 15.12 6.71 12.78
C ALA A 23 16.23 6.84 13.84
N ILE A 24 17.49 6.63 13.48
CA ILE A 24 18.63 6.77 14.40
C ILE A 24 18.74 8.21 14.91
N VAL A 25 18.66 9.20 14.02
CA VAL A 25 18.72 10.61 14.40
C VAL A 25 17.58 10.98 15.32
N THR A 26 16.35 10.61 14.96
CA THR A 26 15.15 10.95 15.75
C THR A 26 15.19 10.32 17.15
N THR A 27 15.56 9.05 17.25
CA THR A 27 15.66 8.35 18.54
C THR A 27 16.86 8.82 19.37
N GLY A 28 17.92 9.32 18.72
CA GLY A 28 19.05 9.96 19.39
C GLY A 28 18.74 11.36 19.92
N MET A 29 17.82 12.09 19.26
CA MET A 29 17.43 13.44 19.69
C MET A 29 16.37 13.45 20.79
N VAL A 30 15.38 12.57 20.71
CA VAL A 30 14.22 12.55 21.60
C VAL A 30 13.91 11.12 22.03
N SER A 31 13.61 10.93 23.32
CA SER A 31 13.14 9.62 23.80
C SER A 31 11.83 9.25 23.13
N TYR A 32 11.74 8.00 22.64
CA TYR A 32 10.52 7.47 22.00
C TYR A 32 9.30 7.55 22.95
N LYS A 33 9.53 7.44 24.28
CA LYS A 33 8.46 7.54 25.29
C LYS A 33 7.87 8.95 25.38
N ASP A 34 8.70 9.97 25.20
CA ASP A 34 8.25 11.36 25.26
C ASP A 34 7.60 11.78 23.96
N LEU A 35 8.11 11.30 22.84
CA LEU A 35 7.48 11.49 21.54
C LEU A 35 6.11 10.81 21.46
N ALA A 36 5.95 9.61 22.02
CA ALA A 36 4.69 8.87 22.05
C ALA A 36 3.59 9.52 22.90
N LYS A 37 3.96 10.41 23.85
CA LYS A 37 2.98 11.19 24.64
C LYS A 37 2.37 12.38 23.89
N GLN A 38 2.97 12.76 22.74
CA GLN A 38 2.45 13.85 21.93
C GLN A 38 1.19 13.41 21.17
N SER A 39 0.28 14.36 20.95
CA SER A 39 -0.98 14.10 20.22
C SER A 39 -0.73 13.61 18.79
N ASP A 40 0.31 14.16 18.13
CA ASP A 40 0.72 13.83 16.77
C ASP A 40 2.23 13.60 16.73
N PRO A 41 2.72 12.39 17.08
CA PRO A 41 4.14 12.09 17.06
C PRO A 41 4.66 12.12 15.62
N SER A 42 5.35 13.19 15.26
CA SER A 42 5.92 13.39 13.93
C SER A 42 7.38 13.85 14.01
N LEU A 43 8.10 13.73 12.89
CA LEU A 43 9.47 14.22 12.80
C LEU A 43 9.56 15.72 13.10
N ALA A 44 8.59 16.52 12.65
CA ALA A 44 8.55 17.94 12.93
C ALA A 44 8.40 18.25 14.44
N VAL A 45 7.59 17.46 15.15
CA VAL A 45 7.43 17.56 16.60
C VAL A 45 8.72 17.17 17.33
N ALA A 46 9.42 16.15 16.89
CA ALA A 46 10.72 15.77 17.46
C ALA A 46 11.74 16.93 17.38
N PHE A 47 11.83 17.61 16.23
CA PHE A 47 12.71 18.78 16.09
C PHE A 47 12.27 19.98 16.94
N LYS A 48 10.97 20.17 17.11
CA LYS A 48 10.43 21.21 17.99
C LYS A 48 10.78 20.95 19.46
N MET A 49 10.73 19.70 19.90
CA MET A 49 11.08 19.32 21.28
C MET A 49 12.54 19.60 21.61
N VAL A 50 13.44 19.60 20.64
CA VAL A 50 14.88 19.93 20.80
C VAL A 50 15.16 21.42 20.65
N GLY A 51 14.10 22.24 20.42
CA GLY A 51 14.24 23.70 20.27
C GLY A 51 14.66 24.16 18.87
N ALA A 52 14.64 23.25 17.86
CA ALA A 52 14.96 23.58 16.47
C ALA A 52 13.69 23.95 15.69
N ASP A 53 13.01 25.02 16.09
CA ASP A 53 11.72 25.44 15.51
C ASP A 53 11.81 25.77 14.01
N TRP A 54 12.92 26.29 13.54
CA TRP A 54 13.14 26.60 12.14
C TRP A 54 13.15 25.32 11.28
N ALA A 55 13.81 24.25 11.77
CA ALA A 55 13.89 22.97 11.11
C ALA A 55 12.51 22.27 11.13
N ALA A 56 11.78 22.35 12.25
CA ALA A 56 10.41 21.85 12.35
C ALA A 56 9.47 22.46 11.32
N LYS A 57 9.57 23.77 11.06
CA LYS A 57 8.78 24.46 10.03
C LYS A 57 9.11 23.98 8.62
N ILE A 58 10.39 23.83 8.30
CA ILE A 58 10.84 23.34 6.98
C ILE A 58 10.34 21.91 6.78
N ILE A 59 10.50 21.05 7.78
CA ILE A 59 10.05 19.65 7.74
C ILE A 59 8.52 19.60 7.57
N SER A 60 7.76 20.41 8.28
CA SER A 60 6.30 20.47 8.14
C SER A 60 5.87 20.86 6.74
N LEU A 61 6.53 21.84 6.14
CA LEU A 61 6.27 22.24 4.75
C LEU A 61 6.60 21.08 3.77
N GLY A 62 7.75 20.43 3.99
CA GLY A 62 8.15 19.26 3.19
C GLY A 62 7.15 18.10 3.30
N ILE A 63 6.63 17.85 4.50
CA ILE A 63 5.58 16.83 4.73
C ILE A 63 4.32 17.15 3.92
N VAL A 64 3.83 18.39 3.96
CA VAL A 64 2.62 18.79 3.23
C VAL A 64 2.78 18.58 1.72
N ILE A 65 3.89 19.03 1.14
CA ILE A 65 4.18 18.87 -0.29
C ILE A 65 4.34 17.37 -0.64
N GLY A 66 5.09 16.64 0.18
CA GLY A 66 5.30 15.21 0.01
C GLY A 66 4.00 14.40 0.06
N MET A 67 3.15 14.67 1.06
CA MET A 67 1.85 14.00 1.18
C MET A 67 0.93 14.29 -0.01
N ALA A 68 0.89 15.52 -0.50
CA ALA A 68 0.10 15.85 -1.69
C ALA A 68 0.55 15.01 -2.91
N THR A 69 1.85 14.87 -3.11
CA THR A 69 2.41 14.03 -4.19
C THR A 69 2.07 12.56 -4.01
N VAL A 70 2.21 12.02 -2.80
CA VAL A 70 1.88 10.62 -2.48
C VAL A 70 0.41 10.33 -2.73
N VAL A 71 -0.50 11.19 -2.23
CA VAL A 71 -1.95 11.04 -2.44
C VAL A 71 -2.28 11.03 -3.93
N MET A 72 -1.68 11.92 -4.72
CA MET A 72 -1.90 11.96 -6.17
C MET A 72 -1.46 10.66 -6.85
N VAL A 73 -0.29 10.14 -6.53
CA VAL A 73 0.23 8.88 -7.12
C VAL A 73 -0.62 7.67 -6.71
N LEU A 74 -1.01 7.59 -5.42
CA LEU A 74 -1.87 6.51 -4.93
C LEU A 74 -3.27 6.56 -5.55
N LEU A 75 -3.85 7.76 -5.71
CA LEU A 75 -5.14 7.94 -6.37
C LEU A 75 -5.10 7.48 -7.83
N LEU A 76 -4.03 7.82 -8.55
CA LEU A 76 -3.81 7.34 -9.92
C LEU A 76 -3.66 5.82 -9.97
N GLY A 77 -2.90 5.24 -9.05
CA GLY A 77 -2.72 3.79 -8.93
C GLY A 77 -4.04 3.07 -8.68
N LEU A 78 -4.80 3.51 -7.68
CA LEU A 78 -6.11 2.95 -7.34
C LEU A 78 -7.10 3.06 -8.51
N THR A 79 -7.16 4.22 -9.16
CA THR A 79 -8.03 4.44 -10.33
C THR A 79 -7.72 3.46 -11.45
N ARG A 80 -6.44 3.19 -11.72
CA ARG A 80 -6.02 2.21 -12.74
C ARG A 80 -6.42 0.77 -12.38
N VAL A 81 -6.30 0.39 -11.12
CA VAL A 81 -6.71 -0.95 -10.65
C VAL A 81 -8.22 -1.12 -10.79
N VAL A 82 -9.01 -0.15 -10.31
CA VAL A 82 -10.49 -0.20 -10.41
C VAL A 82 -10.93 -0.19 -11.88
N PHE A 83 -10.27 0.60 -12.73
CA PHE A 83 -10.51 0.62 -14.16
C PHE A 83 -10.26 -0.75 -14.81
N ALA A 84 -9.12 -1.39 -14.51
CA ALA A 84 -8.79 -2.70 -15.02
C ALA A 84 -9.81 -3.76 -14.58
N MET A 85 -10.16 -3.77 -13.28
CA MET A 85 -11.19 -4.68 -12.73
C MET A 85 -12.56 -4.48 -13.40
N SER A 86 -12.94 -3.23 -13.68
CA SER A 86 -14.19 -2.92 -14.36
C SER A 86 -14.17 -3.36 -15.84
N ARG A 87 -13.03 -3.17 -16.51
CA ARG A 87 -12.83 -3.64 -17.89
C ARG A 87 -12.89 -5.16 -17.99
N ASP A 88 -12.32 -5.86 -17.03
CA ASP A 88 -12.28 -7.32 -16.97
C ASP A 88 -13.62 -7.93 -16.47
N GLY A 89 -14.63 -7.09 -16.17
CA GLY A 89 -15.99 -7.51 -15.79
C GLY A 89 -16.13 -7.90 -14.30
N LEU A 90 -15.11 -7.66 -13.48
CA LEU A 90 -15.17 -7.89 -12.02
C LEU A 90 -15.98 -6.81 -11.29
N LEU A 91 -16.05 -5.62 -11.85
CA LEU A 91 -16.84 -4.48 -11.38
C LEU A 91 -17.76 -3.97 -12.50
N PRO A 92 -18.78 -3.15 -12.17
CA PRO A 92 -19.69 -2.60 -13.19
C PRO A 92 -18.96 -1.90 -14.32
N ARG A 93 -19.23 -2.30 -15.56
CA ARG A 93 -18.57 -1.79 -16.77
C ARG A 93 -18.71 -0.28 -16.96
N GLY A 94 -19.72 0.35 -16.35
CA GLY A 94 -19.88 1.79 -16.36
C GLY A 94 -18.73 2.58 -15.74
N LEU A 95 -17.93 1.94 -14.85
CA LEU A 95 -16.74 2.55 -14.25
C LEU A 95 -15.54 2.58 -15.20
N SER A 96 -15.52 1.76 -16.26
CA SER A 96 -14.46 1.72 -17.27
C SER A 96 -14.64 2.71 -18.42
N HIS A 97 -15.60 3.65 -18.31
CA HIS A 97 -15.81 4.66 -19.34
C HIS A 97 -14.68 5.67 -19.36
N THR A 98 -14.02 5.80 -20.50
CA THR A 98 -12.97 6.78 -20.74
C THR A 98 -13.52 8.04 -21.39
N GLY A 99 -13.05 9.21 -20.94
CA GLY A 99 -13.35 10.49 -21.55
C GLY A 99 -12.60 10.71 -22.88
N LYS A 100 -12.80 11.89 -23.50
CA LYS A 100 -12.18 12.28 -24.79
C LYS A 100 -10.65 12.15 -24.82
N HIS A 101 -9.99 12.21 -23.67
CA HIS A 101 -8.52 12.13 -23.56
C HIS A 101 -8.03 10.72 -23.13
N GLY A 102 -8.87 9.68 -23.20
CA GLY A 102 -8.49 8.33 -22.82
C GLY A 102 -8.32 8.11 -21.31
N THR A 103 -8.64 9.11 -20.48
CA THR A 103 -8.53 9.03 -19.02
C THR A 103 -9.90 8.79 -18.39
N PRO A 104 -10.02 7.94 -17.35
CA PRO A 104 -11.27 7.67 -16.65
C PRO A 104 -11.57 8.76 -15.61
N VAL A 105 -11.77 10.01 -16.05
CA VAL A 105 -11.97 11.18 -15.17
C VAL A 105 -13.14 10.98 -14.21
N ARG A 106 -14.26 10.42 -14.68
CA ARG A 106 -15.42 10.13 -13.82
C ARG A 106 -15.07 9.21 -12.67
N LEU A 107 -14.34 8.12 -12.96
CA LEU A 107 -13.90 7.18 -11.95
C LEU A 107 -12.95 7.86 -10.96
N GLN A 108 -12.03 8.68 -11.44
CA GLN A 108 -11.08 9.41 -10.60
C GLN A 108 -11.78 10.36 -9.63
N ILE A 109 -12.81 11.08 -10.07
CA ILE A 109 -13.61 11.95 -9.21
C ILE A 109 -14.38 11.12 -8.17
N ILE A 110 -15.04 10.04 -8.59
CA ILE A 110 -15.78 9.16 -7.66
C ILE A 110 -14.87 8.61 -6.59
N VAL A 111 -13.73 8.04 -6.98
CA VAL A 111 -12.74 7.48 -6.05
C VAL A 111 -12.20 8.57 -5.12
N GLY A 112 -11.87 9.74 -5.64
CA GLY A 112 -11.37 10.88 -4.85
C GLY A 112 -12.39 11.34 -3.81
N VAL A 113 -13.67 11.49 -4.19
CA VAL A 113 -14.73 11.87 -3.25
C VAL A 113 -14.96 10.81 -2.19
N VAL A 114 -15.01 9.52 -2.56
CA VAL A 114 -15.16 8.41 -1.59
C VAL A 114 -13.99 8.39 -0.61
N MET A 115 -12.76 8.53 -1.09
CA MET A 115 -11.58 8.59 -0.23
C MET A 115 -11.61 9.79 0.72
N ALA A 116 -12.02 10.97 0.23
CA ALA A 116 -12.14 12.17 1.05
C ALA A 116 -13.20 12.00 2.17
N LEU A 117 -14.34 11.39 1.85
CA LEU A 117 -15.39 11.09 2.83
C LEU A 117 -14.90 10.09 3.89
N ILE A 118 -14.22 9.01 3.47
CA ILE A 118 -13.66 8.02 4.40
C ILE A 118 -12.62 8.69 5.31
N ALA A 119 -11.73 9.51 4.74
CA ALA A 119 -10.71 10.23 5.52
C ALA A 119 -11.31 11.23 6.51
N ALA A 120 -12.45 11.86 6.18
CA ALA A 120 -13.14 12.76 7.07
C ALA A 120 -13.89 12.06 8.22
N CYS A 121 -14.40 10.84 7.97
CA CYS A 121 -15.22 10.12 8.95
C CYS A 121 -14.43 9.11 9.80
N CYS A 122 -13.25 8.67 9.34
CA CYS A 122 -12.47 7.64 10.02
C CYS A 122 -11.25 8.21 10.72
N ASN A 123 -10.93 7.62 11.88
CA ASN A 123 -9.70 7.96 12.60
C ASN A 123 -8.47 7.44 11.83
N VAL A 124 -7.39 8.24 11.79
CA VAL A 124 -6.13 7.92 11.11
C VAL A 124 -5.53 6.58 11.56
N GLY A 125 -5.60 6.27 12.86
CA GLY A 125 -5.11 4.99 13.39
C GLY A 125 -5.85 3.79 12.79
N ILE A 126 -7.17 3.88 12.67
CA ILE A 126 -7.99 2.83 12.05
C ILE A 126 -7.62 2.63 10.57
N LEU A 127 -7.45 3.73 9.84
CA LEU A 127 -7.07 3.69 8.43
C LEU A 127 -5.67 3.09 8.25
N SER A 128 -4.72 3.48 9.09
CA SER A 128 -3.35 2.94 9.09
C SER A 128 -3.34 1.42 9.32
N ASP A 129 -4.09 0.94 10.30
CA ASP A 129 -4.20 -0.50 10.57
C ASP A 129 -4.80 -1.27 9.40
N MET A 130 -5.83 -0.71 8.76
CA MET A 130 -6.47 -1.33 7.58
C MET A 130 -5.52 -1.38 6.37
N VAL A 131 -4.73 -0.32 6.15
CA VAL A 131 -3.70 -0.29 5.11
C VAL A 131 -2.62 -1.34 5.40
N ASN A 132 -2.16 -1.44 6.65
CA ASN A 132 -1.14 -2.40 7.04
C ASN A 132 -1.58 -3.84 6.81
N ILE A 133 -2.76 -4.24 7.31
CA ILE A 133 -3.25 -5.61 7.13
C ILE A 133 -3.51 -5.94 5.66
N GLY A 134 -4.06 -4.99 4.89
CA GLY A 134 -4.30 -5.15 3.46
C GLY A 134 -3.01 -5.35 2.66
N THR A 135 -1.99 -4.53 2.93
CA THR A 135 -0.68 -4.61 2.25
C THR A 135 0.07 -5.89 2.62
N LEU A 136 0.13 -6.24 3.90
CA LEU A 136 0.79 -7.45 4.37
C LEU A 136 0.12 -8.71 3.80
N SER A 137 -1.21 -8.74 3.71
CA SER A 137 -1.94 -9.86 3.10
C SER A 137 -1.65 -9.98 1.61
N ALA A 138 -1.63 -8.86 0.88
CA ALA A 138 -1.27 -8.85 -0.54
C ALA A 138 0.16 -9.34 -0.77
N PHE A 139 1.13 -8.87 0.02
CA PHE A 139 2.52 -9.32 -0.07
C PHE A 139 2.68 -10.79 0.29
N THR A 140 1.93 -11.30 1.26
CA THR A 140 1.90 -12.73 1.60
C THR A 140 1.41 -13.55 0.41
N LEU A 141 0.31 -13.17 -0.22
CA LEU A 141 -0.24 -13.85 -1.39
C LEU A 141 0.75 -13.83 -2.57
N VAL A 142 1.38 -12.69 -2.84
CA VAL A 142 2.41 -12.58 -3.86
C VAL A 142 3.61 -13.48 -3.54
N ALA A 143 4.11 -13.46 -2.31
CA ALA A 143 5.24 -14.28 -1.90
C ALA A 143 4.94 -15.79 -2.06
N ILE A 144 3.75 -16.24 -1.69
CA ILE A 144 3.31 -17.65 -1.87
C ILE A 144 3.12 -17.98 -3.35
N SER A 145 2.65 -17.04 -4.16
CA SER A 145 2.41 -17.28 -5.59
C SER A 145 3.70 -17.54 -6.39
N ILE A 146 4.83 -16.97 -5.97
CA ILE A 146 6.12 -17.10 -6.67
C ILE A 146 6.59 -18.57 -6.80
N PRO A 147 6.73 -19.35 -5.71
CA PRO A 147 7.15 -20.75 -5.84
C PRO A 147 6.12 -21.61 -6.56
N ILE A 148 4.82 -21.33 -6.38
CA ILE A 148 3.74 -22.05 -7.07
C ILE A 148 3.82 -21.80 -8.58
N MET A 149 3.95 -20.56 -9.00
CA MET A 149 4.08 -20.20 -10.43
C MET A 149 5.35 -20.77 -11.06
N ARG A 150 6.45 -20.86 -10.31
CA ARG A 150 7.68 -21.47 -10.80
C ARG A 150 7.52 -22.98 -11.05
N LYS A 151 6.74 -23.65 -10.21
CA LYS A 151 6.46 -25.09 -10.35
C LYS A 151 5.44 -25.38 -11.46
N LYS A 152 4.37 -24.56 -11.56
CA LYS A 152 3.28 -24.79 -12.52
C LYS A 152 3.60 -24.31 -13.96
N ARG A 153 4.39 -23.25 -14.09
CA ARG A 153 4.74 -22.65 -15.39
C ARG A 153 6.26 -22.41 -15.48
N PRO A 154 7.05 -23.48 -15.65
CA PRO A 154 8.51 -23.37 -15.80
C PRO A 154 8.92 -22.71 -17.12
N ASP A 155 8.08 -22.77 -18.13
CA ASP A 155 8.21 -22.30 -19.51
C ASP A 155 8.20 -20.77 -19.64
N LEU A 156 7.71 -20.04 -18.63
CA LEU A 156 7.66 -18.58 -18.71
C LEU A 156 9.05 -17.95 -18.60
N GLU A 157 9.39 -17.13 -19.59
CA GLU A 157 10.59 -16.30 -19.54
C GLU A 157 10.51 -15.27 -18.42
N ARG A 158 11.53 -15.23 -17.58
CA ARG A 158 11.60 -14.33 -16.42
C ARG A 158 12.82 -13.46 -16.51
N SER A 159 12.62 -12.16 -16.65
CA SER A 159 13.70 -11.16 -16.68
C SER A 159 14.47 -11.10 -15.35
N PHE A 160 13.85 -11.48 -14.22
CA PHE A 160 14.50 -11.53 -12.93
C PHE A 160 14.17 -12.83 -12.18
N LYS A 161 15.21 -13.50 -11.72
CA LYS A 161 15.09 -14.73 -10.92
C LYS A 161 15.51 -14.43 -9.48
N ILE A 162 14.56 -14.46 -8.54
CA ILE A 162 14.85 -14.28 -7.11
C ILE A 162 15.82 -15.37 -6.67
N PRO A 163 17.01 -15.02 -6.11
CA PRO A 163 17.93 -16.00 -5.56
C PRO A 163 17.31 -16.71 -4.35
N GLY A 164 17.73 -17.96 -4.08
CA GLY A 164 17.26 -18.71 -2.91
C GLY A 164 15.78 -19.16 -2.94
N ASN A 165 15.18 -19.33 -4.13
CA ASN A 165 13.87 -19.94 -4.23
C ASN A 165 13.96 -21.45 -3.92
N PRO A 166 13.03 -22.08 -3.12
CA PRO A 166 11.77 -21.47 -2.59
C PRO A 166 11.89 -20.78 -1.23
N TRP A 167 13.06 -20.82 -0.58
CA TRP A 167 13.22 -20.38 0.80
C TRP A 167 12.95 -18.89 1.05
N VAL A 168 13.49 -18.02 0.18
CA VAL A 168 13.31 -16.57 0.33
C VAL A 168 11.85 -16.13 0.26
N PRO A 169 11.05 -16.55 -0.72
CA PRO A 169 9.61 -16.25 -0.74
C PRO A 169 8.86 -16.79 0.47
N ILE A 170 9.22 -17.99 0.97
CA ILE A 170 8.59 -18.58 2.16
C ILE A 170 8.92 -17.74 3.40
N LEU A 171 10.18 -17.35 3.59
CA LEU A 171 10.59 -16.49 4.71
C LEU A 171 9.87 -15.13 4.67
N ILE A 172 9.72 -14.53 3.50
CA ILE A 172 8.96 -13.29 3.32
C ILE A 172 7.49 -13.49 3.71
N ALA A 173 6.86 -14.58 3.28
CA ALA A 173 5.49 -14.89 3.64
C ALA A 173 5.32 -15.09 5.16
N LEU A 174 6.25 -15.81 5.80
CA LEU A 174 6.25 -16.02 7.25
C LEU A 174 6.47 -14.72 8.02
N ALA A 175 7.38 -13.86 7.58
CA ALA A 175 7.61 -12.56 8.18
C ALA A 175 6.37 -11.66 8.09
N ASN A 176 5.71 -11.62 6.94
CA ASN A 176 4.45 -10.87 6.77
C ASN A 176 3.34 -11.42 7.67
N LEU A 177 3.18 -12.74 7.76
CA LEU A 177 2.21 -13.37 8.65
C LEU A 177 2.51 -13.06 10.12
N TRP A 178 3.79 -13.11 10.51
CA TRP A 178 4.22 -12.71 11.86
C TRP A 178 3.81 -11.27 12.18
N LEU A 179 4.05 -10.34 11.25
CA LEU A 179 3.63 -8.94 11.41
C LEU A 179 2.11 -8.81 11.51
N MET A 180 1.35 -9.57 10.70
CA MET A 180 -0.11 -9.56 10.73
C MET A 180 -0.66 -10.06 12.07
N VAL A 181 -0.08 -11.09 12.67
CA VAL A 181 -0.51 -11.63 13.98
C VAL A 181 -0.34 -10.60 15.10
N ASN A 182 0.61 -9.67 14.97
CA ASN A 182 0.82 -8.58 15.94
C ASN A 182 -0.18 -7.41 15.80
N LEU A 183 -1.06 -7.43 14.80
CA LEU A 183 -2.11 -6.43 14.66
C LEU A 183 -3.28 -6.71 15.62
N SER A 184 -4.02 -5.65 15.97
CA SER A 184 -5.15 -5.75 16.89
C SER A 184 -6.25 -6.68 16.36
N VAL A 185 -6.94 -7.37 17.27
CA VAL A 185 -8.07 -8.25 16.92
C VAL A 185 -9.16 -7.49 16.15
N LEU A 186 -9.38 -6.24 16.50
CA LEU A 186 -10.37 -5.39 15.83
C LEU A 186 -9.99 -5.13 14.36
N THR A 187 -8.70 -5.00 14.05
CA THR A 187 -8.20 -4.89 12.68
C THR A 187 -8.46 -6.16 11.88
N TRP A 188 -8.28 -7.33 12.49
CA TRP A 188 -8.62 -8.61 11.88
C TRP A 188 -10.10 -8.74 11.57
N ILE A 189 -10.99 -8.36 12.51
CA ILE A 189 -12.43 -8.38 12.29
C ILE A 189 -12.82 -7.50 11.12
N ARG A 190 -12.31 -6.26 11.06
CA ARG A 190 -12.55 -5.34 9.94
C ARG A 190 -12.07 -5.93 8.61
N PHE A 191 -10.88 -6.51 8.60
CA PHE A 191 -10.31 -7.13 7.42
C PHE A 191 -11.16 -8.29 6.90
N VAL A 192 -11.62 -9.19 7.79
CA VAL A 192 -12.51 -10.30 7.43
C VAL A 192 -13.84 -9.79 6.88
N VAL A 193 -14.44 -8.78 7.51
CA VAL A 193 -15.67 -8.15 7.00
C VAL A 193 -15.47 -7.62 5.58
N TRP A 194 -14.36 -6.91 5.31
CA TRP A 194 -14.03 -6.43 3.97
C TRP A 194 -13.81 -7.56 2.96
N LEU A 195 -13.16 -8.65 3.37
CA LEU A 195 -13.01 -9.84 2.52
C LEU A 195 -14.36 -10.46 2.18
N ILE A 196 -15.26 -10.60 3.16
CA ILE A 196 -16.61 -11.13 2.92
C ILE A 196 -17.37 -10.24 1.92
N VAL A 197 -17.31 -8.92 2.08
CA VAL A 197 -17.92 -7.97 1.13
C VAL A 197 -17.30 -8.12 -0.26
N GLY A 198 -15.98 -8.22 -0.35
CA GLY A 198 -15.28 -8.45 -1.61
C GLY A 198 -15.69 -9.75 -2.29
N PHE A 199 -15.76 -10.85 -1.54
CA PHE A 199 -16.22 -12.14 -2.07
C PHE A 199 -17.70 -12.11 -2.46
N ALA A 200 -18.55 -11.44 -1.70
CA ALA A 200 -19.96 -11.27 -2.06
C ALA A 200 -20.13 -10.55 -3.39
N ILE A 201 -19.36 -9.49 -3.62
CA ILE A 201 -19.34 -8.77 -4.91
C ILE A 201 -18.79 -9.68 -6.02
N TYR A 202 -17.71 -10.40 -5.75
CA TYR A 202 -17.09 -11.29 -6.73
C TYR A 202 -18.06 -12.42 -7.15
N PHE A 203 -18.61 -13.17 -6.20
CA PHE A 203 -19.49 -14.30 -6.52
C PHE A 203 -20.88 -13.84 -6.99
N GLY A 204 -21.39 -12.71 -6.49
CA GLY A 204 -22.69 -12.17 -6.89
C GLY A 204 -22.69 -11.54 -8.28
N TYR A 205 -21.63 -10.84 -8.62
CA TYR A 205 -21.52 -10.09 -9.86
C TYR A 205 -20.36 -10.55 -10.76
N GLY A 206 -19.14 -10.54 -10.24
CA GLY A 206 -17.92 -10.75 -11.02
C GLY A 206 -17.83 -12.14 -11.64
N TYR A 207 -18.18 -13.18 -10.92
CA TYR A 207 -18.07 -14.57 -11.40
C TYR A 207 -18.89 -14.85 -12.66
N ARG A 208 -20.03 -14.19 -12.81
CA ARG A 208 -20.93 -14.37 -13.98
C ARG A 208 -20.55 -13.53 -15.19
N LEU A 209 -19.85 -12.43 -14.99
CA LEU A 209 -19.53 -11.45 -16.04
C LEU A 209 -18.03 -11.32 -16.34
N SER A 210 -17.19 -11.97 -15.58
CA SER A 210 -15.73 -11.91 -15.74
C SER A 210 -15.28 -12.61 -17.01
N LEU A 211 -14.50 -11.90 -17.83
CA LEU A 211 -13.83 -12.44 -19.01
C LEU A 211 -12.67 -13.41 -18.67
N ILE A 212 -12.32 -13.51 -17.38
CA ILE A 212 -11.21 -14.38 -16.91
C ILE A 212 -11.62 -15.85 -16.94
N HIS A 213 -12.92 -16.15 -16.96
CA HIS A 213 -13.47 -17.52 -16.96
C HIS A 213 -13.91 -17.99 -18.35
N ILE A 214 -13.72 -17.17 -19.37
CA ILE A 214 -13.90 -17.53 -20.79
C ILE A 214 -12.53 -17.77 -21.40
#